data_c6dd04bb6c51da764b5799e8c78f6235
#
_entry.id   c6dd04bb6c51da764b5799e8c78f6235
#
_cell.length_a   1.000
_cell.length_b   1.000
_cell.length_c   1.000
_cell.angle_alpha   90.00
_cell.angle_beta   90.00
_cell.angle_gamma   90.00
#
_symmetry.space_group_name_H-M   'P 1'
#
loop_
_entity.id
_entity.type
_entity.pdbx_description
1 polymer ?
#
loop_
_entity_poly.entity_id
_entity_poly.type
_entity_poly.pdbx_seq_one_letter_code
_entity_poly.pdbx_strand_id
1 'polypeptide(L)'
;MIHIIYDDQFLEHDNGYGHPERPERLTSIINALKKLEPQQRFNWVKPRKATLDELRWIHNDEHIQNVKSLSESGGGYADPDTYISPASYETALLSAGAWLDAVDIVVNRREWAFVLSRPPGHHAERDRAMGFCLFSNAALAAHYAVKQKLISRVAIFDWDVHHGNGTQHILENDSRFGYCSMHQHPLYPGTGQSIETGKFNNVLNIPMPAGSDGSG
;
A
#
# COMPACT_ATOMS: atom_id res chain seq x y z
N MET A 1 5.19 21.85 -5.54
CA MET A 1 6.38 20.95 -5.63
C MET A 1 5.92 19.51 -5.53
N ILE A 2 6.66 18.55 -6.10
CA ILE A 2 6.35 17.10 -5.92
C ILE A 2 7.39 16.53 -4.98
N HIS A 3 6.92 15.92 -3.89
CA HIS A 3 7.78 15.22 -2.93
C HIS A 3 7.83 13.74 -3.28
N ILE A 4 9.02 13.20 -3.47
CA ILE A 4 9.26 11.77 -3.69
C ILE A 4 9.75 11.18 -2.38
N ILE A 5 8.94 10.31 -1.78
CA ILE A 5 9.30 9.65 -0.52
C ILE A 5 9.90 8.30 -0.86
N TYR A 6 11.18 8.14 -0.53
CA TYR A 6 11.96 6.97 -0.89
C TYR A 6 13.13 6.74 0.07
N ASP A 7 13.47 5.48 0.29
CA ASP A 7 14.69 5.03 0.96
C ASP A 7 15.22 3.75 0.29
N ASP A 8 16.54 3.59 0.22
CA ASP A 8 17.17 2.39 -0.36
C ASP A 8 16.81 1.11 0.41
N GLN A 9 16.42 1.21 1.69
CA GLN A 9 15.95 0.07 2.49
C GLN A 9 14.75 -0.63 1.85
N PHE A 10 13.94 0.04 1.02
CA PHE A 10 12.86 -0.60 0.29
C PHE A 10 13.32 -1.69 -0.69
N LEU A 11 14.58 -1.67 -1.07
CA LEU A 11 15.19 -2.69 -1.93
C LEU A 11 15.59 -3.95 -1.16
N GLU A 12 15.65 -3.90 0.18
CA GLU A 12 16.08 -5.03 1.02
C GLU A 12 14.97 -6.09 1.21
N HIS A 13 13.69 -5.73 0.95
CA HIS A 13 12.61 -6.72 0.92
C HIS A 13 12.79 -7.64 -0.28
N ASP A 14 13.03 -8.93 -0.02
CA ASP A 14 13.35 -9.94 -1.04
C ASP A 14 12.30 -11.06 -1.05
N ASN A 15 11.61 -11.20 -2.17
CA ASN A 15 10.62 -12.24 -2.43
C ASN A 15 11.22 -13.48 -3.13
N GLY A 16 12.54 -13.51 -3.34
CA GLY A 16 13.24 -14.56 -4.04
C GLY A 16 13.40 -14.35 -5.54
N TYR A 17 14.20 -15.21 -6.15
CA TYR A 17 14.57 -15.09 -7.56
C TYR A 17 13.38 -15.23 -8.50
N GLY A 18 13.29 -14.31 -9.46
CA GLY A 18 12.26 -14.33 -10.51
C GLY A 18 10.86 -13.88 -10.05
N HIS A 19 10.70 -13.43 -8.80
CA HIS A 19 9.42 -12.96 -8.30
C HIS A 19 8.96 -11.66 -9.02
N PRO A 20 7.67 -11.50 -9.39
CA PRO A 20 7.17 -10.31 -10.07
C PRO A 20 7.27 -9.04 -9.22
N GLU A 21 7.05 -9.13 -7.90
CA GLU A 21 7.27 -8.05 -6.95
C GLU A 21 8.74 -8.10 -6.50
N ARG A 22 9.58 -7.21 -7.03
CA ARG A 22 11.05 -7.24 -6.88
C ARG A 22 11.66 -5.84 -6.84
N PRO A 23 12.87 -5.68 -6.26
CA PRO A 23 13.54 -4.37 -6.12
C PRO A 23 13.70 -3.59 -7.41
N GLU A 24 13.90 -4.26 -8.54
CA GLU A 24 14.10 -3.61 -9.84
C GLU A 24 12.92 -2.77 -10.31
N ARG A 25 11.71 -3.04 -9.78
CA ARG A 25 10.53 -2.18 -10.03
C ARG A 25 10.78 -0.76 -9.56
N LEU A 26 11.26 -0.58 -8.33
CA LEU A 26 11.60 0.75 -7.79
C LEU A 26 12.81 1.35 -8.50
N THR A 27 13.86 0.58 -8.71
CA THR A 27 15.07 1.04 -9.39
C THR A 27 14.74 1.60 -10.79
N SER A 28 13.85 0.96 -11.53
CA SER A 28 13.40 1.41 -12.84
C SER A 28 12.67 2.76 -12.76
N ILE A 29 11.77 2.92 -11.78
CA ILE A 29 11.02 4.17 -11.57
C ILE A 29 11.98 5.30 -11.15
N ILE A 30 12.88 5.04 -10.20
CA ILE A 30 13.87 6.02 -9.72
C ILE A 30 14.74 6.51 -10.87
N ASN A 31 15.24 5.61 -11.71
CA ASN A 31 16.05 5.95 -12.87
C ASN A 31 15.25 6.80 -13.88
N ALA A 32 13.97 6.53 -14.07
CA ALA A 32 13.10 7.34 -14.92
C ALA A 32 12.90 8.75 -14.33
N LEU A 33 12.61 8.86 -13.03
CA LEU A 33 12.43 10.14 -12.35
C LEU A 33 13.71 10.99 -12.38
N LYS A 34 14.88 10.40 -12.13
CA LYS A 34 16.17 11.11 -12.20
C LYS A 34 16.44 11.68 -13.58
N LYS A 35 16.00 11.03 -14.66
CA LYS A 35 16.10 11.57 -16.03
C LYS A 35 15.20 12.80 -16.26
N LEU A 36 14.13 12.93 -15.49
CA LEU A 36 13.20 14.06 -15.57
C LEU A 36 13.64 15.26 -14.70
N GLU A 37 14.55 15.09 -13.74
CA GLU A 37 15.02 16.17 -12.85
C GLU A 37 15.51 17.45 -13.54
N PRO A 38 16.16 17.44 -14.72
CA PRO A 38 16.50 18.66 -15.42
C PRO A 38 15.30 19.51 -15.85
N GLN A 39 14.13 18.87 -16.01
CA GLN A 39 12.88 19.49 -16.48
C GLN A 39 11.87 19.68 -15.36
N GLN A 40 11.90 18.78 -14.37
CA GLN A 40 10.96 18.74 -13.23
C GLN A 40 11.73 18.65 -11.92
N ARG A 41 11.50 19.60 -11.01
CA ARG A 41 12.12 19.55 -9.69
C ARG A 41 11.34 18.64 -8.75
N PHE A 42 12.02 17.64 -8.21
CA PHE A 42 11.53 16.76 -7.16
C PHE A 42 12.22 17.10 -5.83
N ASN A 43 11.47 16.99 -4.74
CA ASN A 43 12.02 17.02 -3.39
C ASN A 43 12.05 15.59 -2.83
N TRP A 44 13.23 14.99 -2.77
CA TRP A 44 13.40 13.65 -2.21
C TRP A 44 13.38 13.70 -0.69
N VAL A 45 12.52 12.87 -0.09
CA VAL A 45 12.27 12.83 1.35
C VAL A 45 12.52 11.41 1.86
N LYS A 46 13.33 11.30 2.93
CA LYS A 46 13.49 10.03 3.64
C LYS A 46 12.31 9.83 4.59
N PRO A 47 11.67 8.64 4.57
CA PRO A 47 10.55 8.33 5.45
C PRO A 47 11.01 7.94 6.86
N ARG A 48 10.09 8.10 7.83
CA ARG A 48 10.14 7.45 9.11
C ARG A 48 9.52 6.05 9.07
N LYS A 49 9.77 5.22 10.07
CA LYS A 49 8.99 4.00 10.29
C LYS A 49 7.65 4.32 10.94
N ALA A 50 6.61 3.54 10.58
CA ALA A 50 5.37 3.54 11.34
C ALA A 50 5.60 2.92 12.72
N THR A 51 4.89 3.41 13.72
CA THR A 51 4.89 2.84 15.06
C THR A 51 3.91 1.65 15.15
N LEU A 52 4.11 0.77 16.13
CA LEU A 52 3.17 -0.32 16.38
C LEU A 52 1.76 0.19 16.72
N ASP A 53 1.67 1.30 17.44
CA ASP A 53 0.38 1.90 17.80
C ASP A 53 -0.36 2.41 16.56
N GLU A 54 0.35 2.93 15.56
CA GLU A 54 -0.23 3.31 14.28
C GLU A 54 -0.73 2.08 13.51
N LEU A 55 0.05 1.01 13.44
CA LEU A 55 -0.39 -0.23 12.78
C LEU A 55 -1.63 -0.85 13.42
N ARG A 56 -1.75 -0.79 14.75
CA ARG A 56 -2.91 -1.29 15.52
C ARG A 56 -4.23 -0.62 15.18
N TRP A 57 -4.21 0.52 14.51
CA TRP A 57 -5.46 1.13 14.06
C TRP A 57 -6.19 0.29 13.01
N ILE A 58 -5.44 -0.49 12.23
CA ILE A 58 -5.97 -1.27 11.11
C ILE A 58 -5.65 -2.75 11.16
N HIS A 59 -4.61 -3.15 11.88
CA HIS A 59 -4.19 -4.54 12.02
C HIS A 59 -4.30 -5.00 13.49
N ASN A 60 -4.54 -6.30 13.70
CA ASN A 60 -4.48 -6.89 15.02
C ASN A 60 -3.03 -7.21 15.44
N ASP A 61 -2.81 -7.37 16.75
CA ASP A 61 -1.47 -7.66 17.29
C ASP A 61 -0.92 -9.00 16.78
N GLU A 62 -1.78 -10.01 16.62
CA GLU A 62 -1.38 -11.32 16.14
C GLU A 62 -0.76 -11.26 14.76
N HIS A 63 -1.38 -10.54 13.81
CA HIS A 63 -0.85 -10.33 12.49
C HIS A 63 0.50 -9.59 12.52
N ILE A 64 0.58 -8.49 13.28
CA ILE A 64 1.82 -7.71 13.41
C ILE A 64 2.95 -8.58 13.95
N GLN A 65 2.68 -9.38 15.00
CA GLN A 65 3.66 -10.29 15.59
C GLN A 65 4.03 -11.44 14.65
N ASN A 66 3.09 -11.97 13.86
CA ASN A 66 3.36 -13.00 12.88
C ASN A 66 4.35 -12.53 11.80
N VAL A 67 4.12 -11.35 11.22
CA VAL A 67 5.03 -10.74 10.24
C VAL A 67 6.42 -10.52 10.85
N LYS A 68 6.47 -10.02 12.08
CA LYS A 68 7.72 -9.80 12.81
C LYS A 68 8.47 -11.12 13.06
N SER A 69 7.79 -12.10 13.62
CA SER A 69 8.41 -13.39 14.00
C SER A 69 8.93 -14.14 12.79
N LEU A 70 8.21 -14.15 11.66
CA LEU A 70 8.69 -14.77 10.42
C LEU A 70 9.95 -14.07 9.92
N SER A 71 10.00 -12.74 9.94
CA SER A 71 11.17 -11.97 9.54
C SER A 71 12.38 -12.25 10.45
N GLU A 72 12.19 -12.23 11.77
CA GLU A 72 13.25 -12.48 12.77
C GLU A 72 13.75 -13.93 12.79
N SER A 73 12.92 -14.90 12.40
CA SER A 73 13.30 -16.33 12.32
C SER A 73 14.10 -16.70 11.07
N GLY A 74 14.43 -15.73 10.23
CA GLY A 74 15.20 -15.97 8.99
C GLY A 74 14.35 -16.04 7.71
N GLY A 75 13.06 -15.74 7.83
CA GLY A 75 12.11 -15.68 6.71
C GLY A 75 11.13 -16.86 6.69
N GLY A 76 10.09 -16.72 5.91
CA GLY A 76 9.04 -17.73 5.74
C GLY A 76 7.87 -17.24 4.92
N TYR A 77 6.94 -18.13 4.60
CA TYR A 77 5.73 -17.83 3.87
C TYR A 77 4.59 -17.50 4.83
N ALA A 78 3.93 -16.34 4.65
CA ALA A 78 2.71 -15.96 5.36
C ALA A 78 1.47 -16.60 4.73
N ASP A 79 1.49 -16.76 3.41
CA ASP A 79 0.52 -17.50 2.61
C ASP A 79 1.25 -18.15 1.41
N PRO A 80 0.57 -18.89 0.50
CA PRO A 80 1.26 -19.64 -0.57
C PRO A 80 2.17 -18.80 -1.48
N ASP A 81 1.95 -17.50 -1.60
CA ASP A 81 2.71 -16.62 -2.51
C ASP A 81 3.30 -15.35 -1.84
N THR A 82 3.13 -15.18 -0.53
CA THR A 82 3.64 -14.02 0.21
C THR A 82 4.81 -14.42 1.11
N TYR A 83 6.02 -14.21 0.59
CA TYR A 83 7.25 -14.48 1.34
C TYR A 83 7.68 -13.28 2.18
N ILE A 84 8.08 -13.55 3.42
CA ILE A 84 8.64 -12.58 4.36
C ILE A 84 10.12 -12.91 4.52
N SER A 85 11.00 -12.05 4.02
CA SER A 85 12.46 -12.17 4.18
C SER A 85 12.93 -11.57 5.52
N PRO A 86 14.16 -11.81 5.95
CA PRO A 86 14.70 -11.26 7.21
C PRO A 86 14.60 -9.73 7.33
N ALA A 87 14.67 -8.99 6.20
CA ALA A 87 14.55 -7.54 6.18
C ALA A 87 13.09 -7.05 6.06
N SER A 88 12.13 -7.93 5.77
CA SER A 88 10.78 -7.54 5.36
C SER A 88 10.01 -6.77 6.42
N TYR A 89 10.11 -7.15 7.70
CA TYR A 89 9.37 -6.48 8.77
C TYR A 89 9.79 -5.01 8.92
N GLU A 90 11.08 -4.76 9.01
CA GLU A 90 11.62 -3.40 9.14
C GLU A 90 11.33 -2.54 7.90
N THR A 91 11.42 -3.15 6.72
CA THR A 91 11.09 -2.52 5.45
C THR A 91 9.59 -2.21 5.34
N ALA A 92 8.72 -3.10 5.82
CA ALA A 92 7.27 -2.88 5.85
C ALA A 92 6.87 -1.75 6.81
N LEU A 93 7.53 -1.66 7.98
CA LEU A 93 7.35 -0.51 8.88
C LEU A 93 7.74 0.81 8.22
N LEU A 94 8.83 0.81 7.47
CA LEU A 94 9.29 1.99 6.75
C LEU A 94 8.34 2.34 5.59
N SER A 95 7.84 1.32 4.85
CA SER A 95 6.84 1.52 3.80
C SER A 95 5.57 2.14 4.37
N ALA A 96 5.03 1.58 5.44
CA ALA A 96 3.85 2.14 6.11
C ALA A 96 4.09 3.59 6.58
N GLY A 97 5.23 3.87 7.20
CA GLY A 97 5.60 5.21 7.66
C GLY A 97 5.75 6.22 6.51
N ALA A 98 6.25 5.80 5.36
CA ALA A 98 6.36 6.65 4.17
C ALA A 98 5.00 7.18 3.70
N TRP A 99 3.95 6.37 3.80
CA TRP A 99 2.59 6.78 3.47
C TRP A 99 2.03 7.78 4.49
N LEU A 100 2.40 7.65 5.77
CA LEU A 100 2.02 8.63 6.80
C LEU A 100 2.71 9.98 6.57
N ASP A 101 4.01 9.97 6.24
CA ASP A 101 4.76 11.17 5.89
C ASP A 101 4.18 11.86 4.63
N ALA A 102 3.69 11.07 3.66
CA ALA A 102 2.98 11.61 2.50
C ALA A 102 1.71 12.37 2.90
N VAL A 103 0.92 11.82 3.83
CA VAL A 103 -0.25 12.50 4.37
C VAL A 103 0.14 13.82 5.03
N ASP A 104 1.18 13.84 5.86
CA ASP A 104 1.66 15.06 6.52
C ASP A 104 2.07 16.13 5.51
N ILE A 105 2.77 15.74 4.44
CA ILE A 105 3.14 16.69 3.37
C ILE A 105 1.91 17.27 2.69
N VAL A 106 0.98 16.40 2.27
CA VAL A 106 -0.22 16.83 1.53
C VAL A 106 -1.11 17.71 2.40
N VAL A 107 -1.35 17.32 3.65
CA VAL A 107 -2.27 18.04 4.55
C VAL A 107 -1.66 19.36 5.03
N ASN A 108 -0.39 19.37 5.45
CA ASN A 108 0.22 20.53 6.08
C ASN A 108 0.81 21.51 5.08
N ARG A 109 1.36 21.01 3.95
CA ARG A 109 1.99 21.86 2.93
C ARG A 109 1.11 22.12 1.71
N ARG A 110 0.04 21.34 1.52
CA ARG A 110 -0.82 21.35 0.32
C ARG A 110 -0.01 21.13 -0.97
N GLU A 111 0.98 20.27 -0.88
CA GLU A 111 1.86 19.87 -1.99
C GLU A 111 1.63 18.39 -2.34
N TRP A 112 2.07 17.99 -3.51
CA TRP A 112 1.94 16.61 -3.97
C TRP A 112 3.00 15.71 -3.33
N ALA A 113 2.60 14.52 -2.93
CA ALA A 113 3.51 13.49 -2.47
C ALA A 113 3.34 12.22 -3.32
N PHE A 114 4.46 11.58 -3.63
CA PHE A 114 4.53 10.31 -4.35
C PHE A 114 5.42 9.36 -3.56
N VAL A 115 4.86 8.25 -3.10
CA VAL A 115 5.57 7.25 -2.30
C VAL A 115 6.08 6.14 -3.20
N LEU A 116 7.39 5.94 -3.22
CA LEU A 116 8.06 4.82 -3.88
C LEU A 116 8.49 3.81 -2.83
N SER A 117 7.61 2.91 -2.47
CA SER A 117 7.89 1.96 -1.39
C SER A 117 7.59 0.51 -1.75
N ARG A 118 8.23 -0.40 -1.04
CA ARG A 118 8.01 -1.84 -0.99
C ARG A 118 8.12 -2.29 0.47
N PRO A 119 7.43 -3.35 0.89
CA PRO A 119 6.42 -4.16 0.16
C PRO A 119 5.13 -3.37 -0.15
N PRO A 120 4.29 -3.89 -1.08
CA PRO A 120 2.95 -3.36 -1.35
C PRO A 120 2.00 -3.59 -0.18
N GLY A 121 0.73 -3.12 -0.29
CA GLY A 121 -0.15 -3.16 0.87
C GLY A 121 -1.63 -3.46 0.62
N HIS A 122 -2.16 -3.35 -0.60
CA HIS A 122 -3.60 -3.34 -0.82
C HIS A 122 -4.32 -4.68 -0.58
N HIS A 123 -3.59 -5.80 -0.59
CA HIS A 123 -4.14 -7.11 -0.26
C HIS A 123 -4.06 -7.45 1.23
N ALA A 124 -3.21 -6.78 2.02
CA ALA A 124 -3.06 -7.08 3.44
C ALA A 124 -4.35 -6.78 4.20
N GLU A 125 -4.90 -7.82 4.81
CA GLU A 125 -6.11 -7.78 5.63
C GLU A 125 -5.79 -7.32 7.06
N ARG A 126 -6.82 -7.15 7.88
CA ARG A 126 -6.66 -6.81 9.29
C ARG A 126 -5.82 -7.83 10.07
N ASP A 127 -5.91 -9.07 9.68
CA ASP A 127 -5.42 -10.23 10.43
C ASP A 127 -4.44 -11.12 9.65
N ARG A 128 -4.11 -10.78 8.40
CA ARG A 128 -3.20 -11.59 7.58
C ARG A 128 -2.50 -10.81 6.46
N ALA A 129 -1.28 -11.23 6.16
CA ALA A 129 -0.55 -10.88 4.96
C ALA A 129 -0.99 -11.79 3.81
N MET A 130 -1.12 -11.26 2.61
CA MET A 130 -1.42 -12.01 1.39
C MET A 130 -1.13 -11.16 0.14
N GLY A 131 -1.03 -11.81 -1.03
CA GLY A 131 -0.82 -11.10 -2.30
C GLY A 131 0.40 -10.20 -2.29
N PHE A 132 1.51 -10.67 -1.73
CA PHE A 132 2.78 -9.94 -1.56
C PHE A 132 2.71 -8.76 -0.56
N CYS A 133 1.55 -8.51 0.05
CA CYS A 133 1.29 -7.38 0.92
C CYS A 133 1.41 -7.77 2.40
N LEU A 134 2.15 -6.99 3.18
CA LEU A 134 2.38 -7.26 4.59
C LEU A 134 1.51 -6.38 5.50
N PHE A 135 1.47 -5.07 5.27
CA PHE A 135 0.61 -4.11 5.97
C PHE A 135 -0.14 -3.26 4.95
N SER A 136 -1.39 -2.89 5.25
CA SER A 136 -2.23 -2.11 4.33
C SER A 136 -1.86 -0.63 4.38
N ASN A 137 -0.84 -0.24 3.61
CA ASN A 137 -0.26 1.10 3.63
C ASN A 137 -1.30 2.20 3.33
N ALA A 138 -2.13 2.02 2.28
CA ALA A 138 -3.12 2.99 1.87
C ALA A 138 -4.26 3.14 2.90
N ALA A 139 -4.74 2.03 3.47
CA ALA A 139 -5.75 2.07 4.52
C ALA A 139 -5.20 2.73 5.80
N LEU A 140 -3.95 2.45 6.16
CA LEU A 140 -3.28 3.11 7.29
C LEU A 140 -3.18 4.63 7.07
N ALA A 141 -2.76 5.06 5.89
CA ALA A 141 -2.68 6.47 5.54
C ALA A 141 -4.04 7.17 5.61
N ALA A 142 -5.12 6.50 5.15
CA ALA A 142 -6.47 7.02 5.24
C ALA A 142 -6.92 7.21 6.71
N HIS A 143 -6.68 6.22 7.57
CA HIS A 143 -6.96 6.32 9.01
C HIS A 143 -6.14 7.44 9.66
N TYR A 144 -4.86 7.55 9.33
CA TYR A 144 -3.98 8.59 9.84
C TYR A 144 -4.50 10.00 9.47
N ALA A 145 -4.85 10.22 8.20
CA ALA A 145 -5.36 11.50 7.72
C ALA A 145 -6.60 11.98 8.50
N VAL A 146 -7.54 11.07 8.78
CA VAL A 146 -8.73 11.38 9.56
C VAL A 146 -8.41 11.61 11.04
N LYS A 147 -7.47 10.84 11.61
CA LYS A 147 -7.05 11.01 13.02
C LYS A 147 -6.37 12.36 13.29
N GLN A 148 -5.68 12.93 12.33
CA GLN A 148 -5.09 14.28 12.45
C GLN A 148 -6.14 15.39 12.55
N LYS A 149 -7.45 15.08 12.45
CA LYS A 149 -8.59 16.01 12.57
C LYS A 149 -8.60 17.17 11.56
N LEU A 150 -7.70 17.16 10.61
CA LEU A 150 -7.65 18.16 9.52
C LEU A 150 -8.45 17.70 8.30
N ILE A 151 -8.72 16.41 8.22
CA ILE A 151 -9.46 15.77 7.12
C ILE A 151 -10.65 15.03 7.70
N SER A 152 -11.83 15.25 7.15
CA SER A 152 -13.08 14.59 7.58
C SER A 152 -13.40 13.34 6.76
N ARG A 153 -12.94 13.28 5.52
CA ARG A 153 -13.16 12.16 4.58
C ARG A 153 -11.94 11.92 3.71
N VAL A 154 -11.68 10.66 3.38
CA VAL A 154 -10.62 10.24 2.47
C VAL A 154 -11.21 9.30 1.44
N ALA A 155 -10.80 9.44 0.18
CA ALA A 155 -11.10 8.48 -0.88
C ALA A 155 -9.78 7.88 -1.40
N ILE A 156 -9.80 6.57 -1.66
CA ILE A 156 -8.70 5.83 -2.31
C ILE A 156 -9.20 5.40 -3.68
N PHE A 157 -8.39 5.66 -4.71
CA PHE A 157 -8.55 5.08 -6.03
C PHE A 157 -7.41 4.08 -6.28
N ASP A 158 -7.76 2.83 -6.39
CA ASP A 158 -6.86 1.71 -6.63
C ASP A 158 -7.00 1.26 -8.09
N TRP A 159 -5.95 1.41 -8.87
CA TRP A 159 -5.90 1.00 -10.27
C TRP A 159 -4.97 -0.19 -10.51
N ASP A 160 -4.57 -0.89 -9.46
CA ASP A 160 -3.87 -2.15 -9.63
C ASP A 160 -4.75 -3.13 -10.43
N VAL A 161 -4.11 -4.00 -11.19
CA VAL A 161 -4.83 -5.01 -11.99
C VAL A 161 -5.62 -5.99 -11.11
N HIS A 162 -5.23 -6.14 -9.85
CA HIS A 162 -5.90 -6.95 -8.86
C HIS A 162 -6.81 -6.12 -7.95
N HIS A 163 -7.92 -6.69 -7.50
CA HIS A 163 -8.76 -6.07 -6.49
C HIS A 163 -8.02 -5.95 -5.15
N GLY A 164 -7.97 -4.75 -4.57
CA GLY A 164 -7.35 -4.48 -3.27
C GLY A 164 -8.28 -4.85 -2.10
N ASN A 165 -8.52 -6.15 -1.91
CA ASN A 165 -9.43 -6.69 -0.90
C ASN A 165 -9.13 -6.21 0.53
N GLY A 166 -7.85 -6.15 0.90
CA GLY A 166 -7.45 -5.69 2.24
C GLY A 166 -7.80 -4.23 2.49
N THR A 167 -7.54 -3.35 1.52
CA THR A 167 -7.95 -1.95 1.62
C THR A 167 -9.46 -1.81 1.73
N GLN A 168 -10.23 -2.52 0.90
CA GLN A 168 -11.69 -2.53 0.98
C GLN A 168 -12.19 -2.97 2.36
N HIS A 169 -11.81 -4.16 2.82
CA HIS A 169 -12.32 -4.73 4.07
C HIS A 169 -11.99 -3.88 5.30
N ILE A 170 -10.84 -3.21 5.31
CA ILE A 170 -10.46 -2.31 6.41
C ILE A 170 -11.35 -1.05 6.41
N LEU A 171 -11.74 -0.54 5.24
CA LEU A 171 -12.39 0.77 5.11
C LEU A 171 -13.91 0.73 4.94
N GLU A 172 -14.48 -0.37 4.42
CA GLU A 172 -15.88 -0.45 3.98
C GLU A 172 -16.93 -0.24 5.08
N ASN A 173 -16.54 -0.40 6.34
CA ASN A 173 -17.42 -0.27 7.50
C ASN A 173 -17.37 1.11 8.17
N ASP A 174 -16.74 2.11 7.54
CA ASP A 174 -16.63 3.48 8.07
C ASP A 174 -16.95 4.51 6.97
N SER A 175 -18.00 5.29 7.19
CA SER A 175 -18.50 6.29 6.24
C SER A 175 -17.54 7.45 5.94
N ARG A 176 -16.44 7.56 6.69
CA ARG A 176 -15.41 8.57 6.45
C ARG A 176 -14.50 8.21 5.29
N PHE A 177 -14.51 6.94 4.85
CA PHE A 177 -13.65 6.43 3.79
C PHE A 177 -14.46 6.08 2.55
N GLY A 178 -13.93 6.41 1.38
CA GLY A 178 -14.37 5.92 0.09
C GLY A 178 -13.29 5.02 -0.52
N TYR A 179 -13.66 3.91 -1.12
CA TYR A 179 -12.76 3.04 -1.85
C TYR A 179 -13.30 2.79 -3.26
N CYS A 180 -12.48 3.04 -4.27
CA CYS A 180 -12.78 2.74 -5.66
C CYS A 180 -11.65 1.86 -6.21
N SER A 181 -11.99 0.68 -6.73
CA SER A 181 -11.05 -0.21 -7.37
C SER A 181 -11.47 -0.51 -8.81
N MET A 182 -10.54 -0.30 -9.76
CA MET A 182 -10.69 -0.71 -11.15
C MET A 182 -9.70 -1.84 -11.42
N HIS A 183 -10.20 -3.07 -11.59
CA HIS A 183 -9.37 -4.27 -11.62
C HIS A 183 -9.88 -5.29 -12.64
N GLN A 184 -9.02 -6.20 -13.06
CA GLN A 184 -9.43 -7.30 -13.93
C GLN A 184 -10.26 -8.33 -13.14
N HIS A 185 -11.35 -8.80 -13.76
CA HIS A 185 -12.14 -9.91 -13.25
C HIS A 185 -12.53 -10.88 -14.39
N PRO A 186 -12.42 -12.21 -14.20
CA PRO A 186 -11.93 -12.91 -13.00
C PRO A 186 -10.39 -12.86 -12.89
N LEU A 187 -9.89 -12.54 -11.70
CA LEU A 187 -8.47 -12.59 -11.36
C LEU A 187 -8.33 -12.75 -9.84
N TYR A 188 -7.08 -12.97 -9.32
CA TYR A 188 -6.79 -12.94 -7.90
C TYR A 188 -7.25 -11.60 -7.27
N PRO A 189 -7.77 -11.57 -6.06
CA PRO A 189 -8.05 -12.67 -5.13
C PRO A 189 -9.45 -13.29 -5.30
N GLY A 190 -10.20 -12.93 -6.34
CA GLY A 190 -11.55 -13.45 -6.63
C GLY A 190 -12.68 -12.65 -5.96
N THR A 191 -12.38 -11.50 -5.36
CA THR A 191 -13.31 -10.54 -4.76
C THR A 191 -13.47 -9.30 -5.64
N GLY A 192 -14.20 -8.27 -5.18
CA GLY A 192 -14.37 -7.02 -5.89
C GLY A 192 -15.51 -7.04 -6.92
N GLN A 193 -16.59 -7.75 -6.60
CA GLN A 193 -17.79 -7.72 -7.42
C GLN A 193 -18.45 -6.33 -7.35
N SER A 194 -19.09 -5.90 -8.44
CA SER A 194 -19.78 -4.60 -8.47
C SER A 194 -20.92 -4.44 -7.46
N ILE A 195 -21.40 -5.56 -6.91
CA ILE A 195 -22.41 -5.56 -5.84
C ILE A 195 -21.84 -5.36 -4.43
N GLU A 196 -20.52 -5.44 -4.28
CA GLU A 196 -19.83 -5.16 -3.01
C GLU A 196 -19.69 -3.65 -2.85
N THR A 197 -20.67 -3.00 -2.19
CA THR A 197 -20.76 -1.55 -2.11
C THR A 197 -20.35 -0.97 -0.75
N GLY A 198 -19.96 -1.83 0.21
CA GLY A 198 -19.65 -1.44 1.58
C GLY A 198 -20.90 -1.05 2.39
N LYS A 199 -20.74 -0.94 3.72
CA LYS A 199 -21.85 -0.68 4.64
C LYS A 199 -22.55 0.66 4.41
N PHE A 200 -21.85 1.64 3.85
CA PHE A 200 -22.34 3.01 3.66
C PHE A 200 -22.43 3.41 2.18
N ASN A 201 -22.48 2.44 1.26
CA ASN A 201 -22.33 2.65 -0.18
C ASN A 201 -21.05 3.45 -0.51
N ASN A 202 -19.99 3.13 0.19
CA ASN A 202 -18.71 3.82 0.15
C ASN A 202 -17.63 3.02 -0.59
N VAL A 203 -17.99 1.91 -1.22
CA VAL A 203 -17.14 1.08 -2.08
C VAL A 203 -17.69 1.10 -3.50
N LEU A 204 -16.81 1.30 -4.48
CA LEU A 204 -17.10 1.22 -5.90
C LEU A 204 -16.11 0.26 -6.55
N ASN A 205 -16.56 -0.94 -6.91
CA ASN A 205 -15.79 -1.92 -7.65
C ASN A 205 -16.18 -1.87 -9.15
N ILE A 206 -15.15 -1.74 -10.00
CA ILE A 206 -15.25 -1.69 -11.45
C ILE A 206 -14.47 -2.88 -12.02
N PRO A 207 -15.11 -4.09 -12.06
CA PRO A 207 -14.48 -5.27 -12.64
C PRO A 207 -14.39 -5.13 -14.16
N MET A 208 -13.20 -5.27 -14.70
CA MET A 208 -12.90 -5.13 -16.13
C MET A 208 -12.57 -6.51 -16.74
N PRO A 209 -13.00 -6.81 -17.95
CA PRO A 209 -12.59 -8.04 -18.64
C PRO A 209 -11.09 -8.02 -18.96
N ALA A 210 -10.48 -9.21 -19.09
CA ALA A 210 -9.09 -9.33 -19.51
C ALA A 210 -8.87 -8.67 -20.88
N GLY A 211 -7.77 -7.93 -21.01
CA GLY A 211 -7.42 -7.20 -22.24
C GLY A 211 -8.08 -5.82 -22.37
N SER A 212 -8.81 -5.33 -21.35
CA SER A 212 -9.28 -3.95 -21.33
C SER A 212 -8.09 -2.98 -21.33
N ASP A 213 -8.22 -1.91 -22.13
CA ASP A 213 -7.26 -0.82 -22.22
C ASP A 213 -7.96 0.54 -22.18
N GLY A 214 -7.22 1.62 -22.43
CA GLY A 214 -7.76 2.99 -22.39
C GLY A 214 -8.66 3.38 -23.57
N SER A 215 -9.01 2.46 -24.48
CA SER A 215 -9.88 2.70 -25.63
C SER A 215 -11.31 2.20 -25.43
N GLY A 216 -11.62 1.61 -24.26
CA GLY A 216 -12.93 1.08 -23.88
C GLY A 216 -13.82 2.04 -23.12
#